data_63d53ce950a42eefbd49c93e9056c483
#
_entry.id   63d53ce950a42eefbd49c93e9056c483
#
_cell.length_a   1.000
_cell.length_b   1.000
_cell.length_c   1.000
_cell.angle_alpha   90.00
_cell.angle_beta   90.00
_cell.angle_gamma   90.00
#
_symmetry.space_group_name_H-M   'P 1'
#
loop_
_entity.id
_entity.type
_entity.pdbx_description
1 polymer ?
#
loop_
_entity_poly.entity_id
_entity_poly.type
_entity_poly.pdbx_seq_one_letter_code
_entity_poly.pdbx_strand_id
1 'polypeptide(L)'
;MTDPGAVAPSPTAPRHGASHSRPGWWSRCFPTRLAVCIAAFTCVVVPVSLVAVHIHENPLLSPIDEAAHWDYVTRLADGGFPRMGQFMQPSTLRAVECRGVALHGVVTTPCGTPPEPNLFAGGGYQYEAQQPPGYYAVTVPMRWFGMTVLGLGDLTATRLTGAVWLVLALSILWVAGRIMGLSPPVLGAGALLIATAPLTITTYSTVSNDVTTLFVGASVLLLAALALKRPGRWMTPVMLASGVVIASFKLSDLLPVVLVAVLFLGAALLRPSMAGIEPAPDGVVGALRWWWPRGGALVVGGVVGAVAWVVLERHLAIIDPKDLPSFGVLRTKPVTLALIMKESLLMLQPLTGSYDVFRTTDGLVSRSSALASNLEAVMATVLSYVLVAGGLAALFVRRREWFHWMGLLCLPALFLGGIALGESLHLTYDIDPSVSGRYGMAVVPLLVLALVASVRGAWALRCVWVLGLATYALSFYFLLG
;
A
#
# COMPACT_ATOMS: atom_id res chain seq x y z
N MET A 1 -76.38 8.83 33.23
CA MET A 1 -74.96 8.49 33.55
C MET A 1 -74.49 7.58 32.46
N THR A 2 -73.86 8.15 31.45
CA THR A 2 -73.32 7.48 30.27
C THR A 2 -71.80 7.52 30.41
N ASP A 3 -71.21 6.37 30.42
CA ASP A 3 -69.76 6.17 30.52
C ASP A 3 -69.10 6.34 29.10
N PRO A 4 -68.21 7.31 28.90
CA PRO A 4 -67.48 7.45 27.63
C PRO A 4 -66.02 7.11 27.83
N GLY A 5 -65.50 6.08 27.19
CA GLY A 5 -64.07 5.98 27.08
C GLY A 5 -63.44 4.62 26.81
N ALA A 6 -63.91 3.88 25.83
CA ALA A 6 -63.09 2.79 25.30
C ALA A 6 -62.15 3.36 24.26
N VAL A 7 -60.89 3.64 24.63
CA VAL A 7 -59.80 3.97 23.70
C VAL A 7 -59.41 2.69 22.98
N ALA A 8 -59.66 2.69 21.66
CA ALA A 8 -59.21 1.59 20.79
C ALA A 8 -57.66 1.52 20.77
N PRO A 9 -57.06 0.31 20.86
CA PRO A 9 -55.60 0.17 20.74
C PRO A 9 -55.14 0.61 19.36
N SER A 10 -54.16 1.51 19.36
CA SER A 10 -53.46 1.98 18.13
C SER A 10 -52.88 0.77 17.36
N PRO A 11 -53.01 0.72 16.01
CA PRO A 11 -52.44 -0.33 15.22
C PRO A 11 -50.92 -0.32 15.37
N THR A 12 -50.38 -1.39 15.95
CA THR A 12 -48.95 -1.63 16.05
C THR A 12 -48.33 -1.58 14.64
N ALA A 13 -47.49 -0.57 14.40
CA ALA A 13 -46.73 -0.47 13.20
C ALA A 13 -45.96 -1.78 12.86
N PRO A 14 -45.98 -2.26 11.65
CA PRO A 14 -45.29 -3.49 11.29
C PRO A 14 -43.82 -3.36 11.66
N ARG A 15 -43.33 -4.14 12.61
CA ARG A 15 -41.91 -4.32 12.86
C ARG A 15 -41.28 -4.74 11.54
N HIS A 16 -40.58 -3.83 10.88
CA HIS A 16 -39.67 -4.16 9.80
C HIS A 16 -38.66 -5.14 10.37
N GLY A 17 -38.94 -6.41 10.20
CA GLY A 17 -38.03 -7.50 10.52
C GLY A 17 -36.73 -7.20 9.81
N ALA A 18 -35.68 -6.98 10.58
CA ALA A 18 -34.31 -6.92 10.07
C ALA A 18 -34.15 -8.15 9.20
N SER A 19 -34.17 -7.96 7.88
CA SER A 19 -33.84 -9.01 6.94
C SER A 19 -32.35 -9.29 7.16
N HIS A 20 -32.07 -10.21 8.11
CA HIS A 20 -30.77 -10.86 8.13
C HIS A 20 -30.57 -11.39 6.71
N SER A 21 -29.75 -10.72 5.94
CA SER A 21 -29.29 -11.21 4.64
C SER A 21 -28.75 -12.61 4.93
N ARG A 22 -29.53 -13.62 4.53
CA ARG A 22 -29.10 -15.02 4.67
C ARG A 22 -27.71 -15.10 4.05
N PRO A 23 -26.71 -15.62 4.78
CA PRO A 23 -25.39 -15.78 4.22
C PRO A 23 -25.53 -16.45 2.87
N GLY A 24 -24.95 -15.83 1.83
CA GLY A 24 -25.11 -16.29 0.46
C GLY A 24 -24.76 -17.79 0.38
N TRP A 25 -25.35 -18.49 -0.54
CA TRP A 25 -25.15 -19.95 -0.77
C TRP A 25 -23.69 -20.40 -0.63
N TRP A 26 -22.72 -19.58 -1.07
CA TRP A 26 -21.29 -19.80 -0.98
C TRP A 26 -20.72 -19.91 0.43
N SER A 27 -21.28 -19.20 1.42
CA SER A 27 -20.78 -19.24 2.81
C SER A 27 -21.12 -20.55 3.53
N ARG A 28 -22.09 -21.31 3.04
CA ARG A 28 -22.50 -22.59 3.62
C ARG A 28 -21.79 -23.81 3.03
N CYS A 29 -21.19 -23.66 1.83
CA CYS A 29 -20.63 -24.78 1.08
C CYS A 29 -19.12 -24.96 1.25
N PHE A 30 -18.40 -23.99 1.88
CA PHE A 30 -16.95 -24.12 2.04
C PHE A 30 -16.60 -24.63 3.44
N PRO A 31 -16.05 -25.85 3.54
CA PRO A 31 -15.55 -26.36 4.80
C PRO A 31 -14.41 -25.46 5.30
N THR A 32 -14.32 -25.26 6.60
CA THR A 32 -13.30 -24.40 7.25
C THR A 32 -11.88 -24.76 6.79
N ARG A 33 -11.61 -26.05 6.59
CA ARG A 33 -10.32 -26.54 6.09
C ARG A 33 -9.95 -25.97 4.72
N LEU A 34 -10.88 -25.97 3.75
CA LEU A 34 -10.64 -25.42 2.42
C LEU A 34 -10.41 -23.88 2.48
N ALA A 35 -11.15 -23.17 3.34
CA ALA A 35 -10.92 -21.75 3.56
C ALA A 35 -9.51 -21.46 4.09
N VAL A 36 -9.01 -22.27 5.02
CA VAL A 36 -7.65 -22.18 5.54
C VAL A 36 -6.61 -22.48 4.44
N CYS A 37 -6.84 -23.53 3.64
CA CYS A 37 -5.94 -23.85 2.52
C CYS A 37 -5.85 -22.72 1.49
N ILE A 38 -6.99 -22.11 1.12
CA ILE A 38 -7.01 -20.98 0.21
C ILE A 38 -6.24 -19.79 0.81
N ALA A 39 -6.47 -19.47 2.09
CA ALA A 39 -5.77 -18.38 2.77
C ALA A 39 -4.25 -18.65 2.83
N ALA A 40 -3.85 -19.84 3.27
CA ALA A 40 -2.44 -20.24 3.35
C ALA A 40 -1.75 -20.16 1.98
N PHE A 41 -2.40 -20.66 0.94
CA PHE A 41 -1.85 -20.60 -0.41
C PHE A 41 -1.70 -19.16 -0.91
N THR A 42 -2.78 -18.37 -0.88
CA THR A 42 -2.79 -17.04 -1.52
C THR A 42 -2.12 -15.95 -0.68
N CYS A 43 -2.16 -16.05 0.64
CA CYS A 43 -1.57 -15.04 1.52
C CYS A 43 -0.15 -15.38 2.01
N VAL A 44 0.30 -16.63 1.90
CA VAL A 44 1.62 -17.05 2.39
C VAL A 44 2.45 -17.71 1.29
N VAL A 45 1.99 -18.83 0.72
CA VAL A 45 2.81 -19.61 -0.22
C VAL A 45 3.17 -18.81 -1.47
N VAL A 46 2.17 -18.22 -2.12
CA VAL A 46 2.38 -17.43 -3.35
C VAL A 46 3.32 -16.25 -3.11
N PRO A 47 3.05 -15.33 -2.16
CA PRO A 47 3.93 -14.17 -1.97
C PRO A 47 5.35 -14.56 -1.54
N VAL A 48 5.50 -15.52 -0.62
CA VAL A 48 6.84 -15.95 -0.17
C VAL A 48 7.63 -16.57 -1.31
N SER A 49 7.02 -17.45 -2.11
CA SER A 49 7.72 -18.11 -3.22
C SER A 49 8.15 -17.10 -4.29
N LEU A 50 7.26 -16.18 -4.71
CA LEU A 50 7.59 -15.19 -5.74
C LEU A 50 8.69 -14.23 -5.26
N VAL A 51 8.58 -13.71 -4.04
CA VAL A 51 9.59 -12.81 -3.47
C VAL A 51 10.93 -13.53 -3.30
N ALA A 52 10.95 -14.75 -2.79
CA ALA A 52 12.19 -15.52 -2.58
C ALA A 52 12.90 -15.82 -3.90
N VAL A 53 12.15 -16.25 -4.93
CA VAL A 53 12.71 -16.51 -6.27
C VAL A 53 13.25 -15.23 -6.87
N HIS A 54 12.48 -14.11 -6.80
CA HIS A 54 12.95 -12.84 -7.35
C HIS A 54 14.22 -12.34 -6.65
N ILE A 55 14.35 -12.49 -5.33
CA ILE A 55 15.59 -12.16 -4.58
C ILE A 55 16.78 -13.01 -5.06
N HIS A 56 16.54 -14.30 -5.31
CA HIS A 56 17.57 -15.23 -5.77
C HIS A 56 18.09 -14.86 -7.16
N GLU A 57 17.18 -14.58 -8.10
CA GLU A 57 17.52 -14.26 -9.50
C GLU A 57 18.09 -12.84 -9.68
N ASN A 58 17.87 -11.93 -8.72
CA ASN A 58 18.30 -10.54 -8.81
C ASN A 58 19.33 -10.17 -7.73
N PRO A 59 20.60 -10.60 -7.87
CA PRO A 59 21.64 -10.35 -6.87
C PRO A 59 22.12 -8.90 -6.79
N LEU A 60 21.94 -8.12 -7.87
CA LEU A 60 22.33 -6.71 -7.93
C LEU A 60 21.41 -5.85 -7.06
N LEU A 61 21.91 -4.66 -6.67
CA LEU A 61 21.06 -3.67 -5.98
C LEU A 61 20.07 -3.05 -6.98
N SER A 62 18.86 -2.82 -6.52
CA SER A 62 17.86 -2.07 -7.29
C SER A 62 18.35 -0.62 -7.49
N PRO A 63 18.15 -0.03 -8.68
CA PRO A 63 18.47 1.37 -8.92
C PRO A 63 17.52 2.34 -8.22
N ILE A 64 16.40 1.83 -7.64
CA ILE A 64 15.43 2.64 -6.94
C ILE A 64 15.77 2.63 -5.46
N ASP A 65 16.71 3.50 -5.08
CA ASP A 65 16.97 3.92 -3.70
C ASP A 65 17.36 2.78 -2.73
N GLU A 66 17.49 1.52 -3.20
CA GLU A 66 17.70 0.35 -2.34
C GLU A 66 18.97 0.47 -1.47
N ALA A 67 20.05 1.01 -2.04
CA ALA A 67 21.30 1.21 -1.29
C ALA A 67 21.09 2.16 -0.08
N ALA A 68 20.38 3.27 -0.30
CA ALA A 68 20.09 4.24 0.75
C ALA A 68 19.12 3.69 1.80
N HIS A 69 18.09 2.95 1.37
CA HIS A 69 17.19 2.25 2.31
C HIS A 69 17.91 1.19 3.13
N TRP A 70 18.81 0.41 2.51
CA TRP A 70 19.62 -0.59 3.21
C TRP A 70 20.60 0.04 4.18
N ASP A 71 21.26 1.16 3.79
CA ASP A 71 22.10 1.96 4.70
C ASP A 71 21.32 2.42 5.92
N TYR A 72 20.08 2.85 5.75
CA TYR A 72 19.23 3.27 6.86
C TYR A 72 19.02 2.12 7.86
N VAL A 73 18.64 0.92 7.37
CA VAL A 73 18.46 -0.28 8.21
C VAL A 73 19.75 -0.65 8.95
N THR A 74 20.87 -0.68 8.24
CA THR A 74 22.18 -1.06 8.84
C THR A 74 22.61 -0.03 9.89
N ARG A 75 22.44 1.24 9.60
CA ARG A 75 22.78 2.32 10.52
C ARG A 75 21.94 2.27 11.81
N LEU A 76 20.64 2.01 11.71
CA LEU A 76 19.81 1.78 12.90
C LEU A 76 20.22 0.55 13.68
N ALA A 77 20.60 -0.52 13.00
CA ALA A 77 21.09 -1.75 13.64
C ALA A 77 22.40 -1.52 14.42
N ASP A 78 23.23 -0.58 13.95
CA ASP A 78 24.47 -0.15 14.60
C ASP A 78 24.24 0.90 15.72
N GLY A 79 22.98 1.22 16.04
CA GLY A 79 22.61 2.21 17.06
C GLY A 79 22.73 3.66 16.60
N GLY A 80 22.99 3.92 15.32
CA GLY A 80 23.03 5.24 14.72
C GLY A 80 21.65 5.65 14.17
N PHE A 81 21.50 6.96 13.89
CA PHE A 81 20.31 7.50 13.22
C PHE A 81 20.75 8.30 11.98
N PRO A 82 20.21 8.02 10.80
CA PRO A 82 20.58 8.75 9.59
C PRO A 82 20.09 10.20 9.65
N ARG A 83 20.88 11.12 9.08
CA ARG A 83 20.54 12.54 9.00
C ARG A 83 20.64 13.00 7.55
N MET A 84 19.76 13.89 7.16
CA MET A 84 19.80 14.50 5.85
C MET A 84 21.12 15.28 5.67
N GLY A 85 21.80 15.04 4.53
CA GLY A 85 23.15 15.58 4.29
C GLY A 85 24.30 14.74 4.83
N GLN A 86 24.03 13.59 5.44
CA GLN A 86 25.02 12.60 5.81
C GLN A 86 25.34 11.67 4.63
N PHE A 87 26.58 11.24 4.49
CA PHE A 87 26.93 10.20 3.51
C PHE A 87 26.47 8.82 3.96
N MET A 88 26.20 7.93 3.00
CA MET A 88 26.02 6.50 3.28
C MET A 88 27.29 5.93 3.96
N GLN A 89 27.12 4.87 4.71
CA GLN A 89 28.24 4.20 5.40
C GLN A 89 29.22 3.62 4.37
N PRO A 90 30.54 3.61 4.67
CA PRO A 90 31.55 3.03 3.78
C PRO A 90 31.27 1.55 3.44
N SER A 91 30.65 0.79 4.34
CA SER A 91 30.20 -0.59 4.11
C SER A 91 29.13 -0.68 3.03
N THR A 92 28.17 0.24 3.02
CA THR A 92 27.12 0.31 2.00
C THR A 92 27.70 0.72 0.64
N LEU A 93 28.54 1.77 0.61
CA LEU A 93 29.20 2.21 -0.63
C LEU A 93 30.05 1.08 -1.22
N ARG A 94 30.80 0.35 -0.41
CA ARG A 94 31.58 -0.82 -0.84
C ARG A 94 30.68 -1.94 -1.38
N ALA A 95 29.51 -2.15 -0.78
CA ALA A 95 28.56 -3.13 -1.32
C ALA A 95 27.98 -2.70 -2.68
N VAL A 96 27.73 -1.41 -2.90
CA VAL A 96 27.36 -0.87 -4.21
C VAL A 96 28.42 -1.13 -5.25
N GLU A 97 29.71 -0.90 -4.94
CA GLU A 97 30.84 -1.18 -5.82
C GLU A 97 30.95 -2.65 -6.19
N CYS A 98 30.91 -3.54 -5.16
CA CYS A 98 31.23 -4.94 -5.36
C CYS A 98 30.06 -5.78 -5.86
N ARG A 99 28.82 -5.38 -5.58
CA ARG A 99 27.62 -6.04 -6.14
C ARG A 99 27.19 -5.44 -7.46
N GLY A 100 27.33 -4.13 -7.61
CA GLY A 100 26.74 -3.36 -8.71
C GLY A 100 25.27 -3.01 -8.47
N VAL A 101 24.80 -2.07 -9.29
CA VAL A 101 23.40 -1.64 -9.35
C VAL A 101 22.83 -2.11 -10.69
N ALA A 102 21.59 -2.58 -10.68
CA ALA A 102 20.89 -3.04 -11.87
C ALA A 102 20.47 -1.87 -12.78
N LEU A 103 21.43 -1.08 -13.25
CA LEU A 103 21.22 0.09 -14.09
C LEU A 103 22.18 0.04 -15.30
N HIS A 104 21.63 -0.02 -16.51
CA HIS A 104 22.42 -0.09 -17.73
C HIS A 104 23.23 1.21 -17.93
N GLY A 105 24.51 1.08 -18.22
CA GLY A 105 25.39 2.22 -18.51
C GLY A 105 25.91 2.99 -17.29
N VAL A 106 25.55 2.61 -16.06
CA VAL A 106 26.21 3.13 -14.88
C VAL A 106 27.52 2.39 -14.69
N VAL A 107 28.61 3.09 -14.90
CA VAL A 107 29.95 2.61 -14.55
C VAL A 107 30.06 2.70 -13.02
N THR A 108 29.96 1.57 -12.35
CA THR A 108 30.30 1.50 -10.93
C THR A 108 31.81 1.50 -10.77
N THR A 109 32.31 2.13 -9.71
CA THR A 109 33.73 2.05 -9.34
C THR A 109 34.12 0.57 -9.18
N PRO A 110 35.33 0.15 -9.62
CA PRO A 110 35.79 -1.21 -9.45
C PRO A 110 35.79 -1.64 -7.97
N CYS A 111 35.35 -2.85 -7.68
CA CYS A 111 35.35 -3.41 -6.33
C CYS A 111 36.75 -3.35 -5.71
N GLY A 112 36.85 -2.81 -4.48
CA GLY A 112 38.11 -2.62 -3.77
C GLY A 112 38.73 -1.23 -3.94
N THR A 113 38.14 -0.34 -4.70
CA THR A 113 38.51 1.08 -4.71
C THR A 113 38.10 1.71 -3.36
N PRO A 114 38.85 2.67 -2.83
CA PRO A 114 38.39 3.41 -1.63
C PRO A 114 37.03 4.06 -1.92
N PRO A 115 36.02 3.88 -1.04
CA PRO A 115 34.67 4.37 -1.29
C PRO A 115 34.60 5.91 -1.10
N GLU A 116 34.89 6.64 -2.17
CA GLU A 116 34.72 8.10 -2.20
C GLU A 116 33.27 8.43 -2.53
N PRO A 117 32.50 9.10 -1.65
CA PRO A 117 31.07 9.33 -1.84
C PRO A 117 30.71 10.02 -3.16
N ASN A 118 31.51 10.99 -3.60
CA ASN A 118 31.29 11.74 -4.84
C ASN A 118 31.34 10.89 -6.15
N LEU A 119 31.86 9.66 -6.07
CA LEU A 119 31.87 8.72 -7.18
C LEU A 119 30.57 7.93 -7.33
N PHE A 120 29.66 8.04 -6.33
CA PHE A 120 28.42 7.30 -6.31
C PHE A 120 27.24 8.15 -6.81
N ALA A 121 26.20 7.47 -7.29
CA ALA A 121 24.96 8.13 -7.66
C ALA A 121 24.41 8.96 -6.51
N GLY A 122 23.90 10.14 -6.81
CA GLY A 122 23.43 11.07 -5.78
C GLY A 122 24.52 11.62 -4.86
N GLY A 123 25.82 11.55 -5.27
CA GLY A 123 26.94 12.01 -4.44
C GLY A 123 27.16 11.19 -3.18
N GLY A 124 26.66 9.96 -3.13
CA GLY A 124 26.81 9.07 -1.97
C GLY A 124 26.06 9.52 -0.71
N TYR A 125 25.18 10.50 -0.81
CA TYR A 125 24.39 10.99 0.31
C TYR A 125 23.28 9.99 0.71
N GLN A 126 23.00 9.97 2.03
CA GLN A 126 21.87 9.24 2.62
C GLN A 126 20.58 10.07 2.49
N TYR A 127 20.04 10.13 1.28
CA TYR A 127 18.86 10.94 0.98
C TYR A 127 17.55 10.34 1.49
N GLU A 128 17.51 9.06 1.84
CA GLU A 128 16.34 8.43 2.48
C GLU A 128 16.20 8.78 3.97
N ALA A 129 17.13 9.55 4.53
CA ALA A 129 17.02 10.12 5.88
C ALA A 129 15.77 11.01 6.06
N GLN A 130 15.16 11.47 4.97
CA GLN A 130 13.86 12.16 4.95
C GLN A 130 12.68 11.25 5.32
N GLN A 131 12.83 9.92 5.22
CA GLN A 131 11.76 8.98 5.48
C GLN A 131 11.59 8.72 6.98
N PRO A 132 10.33 8.55 7.45
CA PRO A 132 10.08 8.18 8.83
C PRO A 132 10.69 6.83 9.20
N PRO A 133 11.13 6.64 10.47
CA PRO A 133 11.92 5.48 10.87
C PRO A 133 11.14 4.18 11.08
N GLY A 134 9.81 4.21 11.09
CA GLY A 134 8.99 3.07 11.52
C GLY A 134 9.24 1.78 10.74
N TYR A 135 9.31 1.86 9.41
CA TYR A 135 9.66 0.71 8.58
C TYR A 135 11.04 0.13 8.96
N TYR A 136 12.03 0.98 9.00
CA TYR A 136 13.42 0.58 9.24
C TYR A 136 13.60 -0.03 10.62
N ALA A 137 12.99 0.58 11.64
CA ALA A 137 13.05 0.09 13.02
C ALA A 137 12.43 -1.31 13.17
N VAL A 138 11.33 -1.60 12.47
CA VAL A 138 10.71 -2.93 12.46
C VAL A 138 11.54 -3.91 11.63
N THR A 139 12.21 -3.46 10.59
CA THR A 139 13.04 -4.28 9.71
C THR A 139 14.32 -4.76 10.41
N VAL A 140 14.92 -3.98 11.31
CA VAL A 140 16.14 -4.35 12.05
C VAL A 140 16.01 -5.71 12.76
N PRO A 141 15.04 -5.98 13.64
CA PRO A 141 14.93 -7.29 14.30
C PRO A 141 14.61 -8.42 13.31
N MET A 142 13.85 -8.16 12.24
CA MET A 142 13.58 -9.17 11.20
C MET A 142 14.86 -9.52 10.42
N ARG A 143 15.66 -8.52 10.04
CA ARG A 143 16.99 -8.71 9.43
C ARG A 143 17.90 -9.52 10.33
N TRP A 144 18.00 -9.14 11.63
CA TRP A 144 18.79 -9.88 12.61
C TRP A 144 18.38 -11.36 12.67
N PHE A 145 17.07 -11.65 12.72
CA PHE A 145 16.56 -13.02 12.68
C PHE A 145 17.00 -13.76 11.40
N GLY A 146 16.86 -13.13 10.24
CA GLY A 146 17.29 -13.69 8.95
C GLY A 146 18.78 -14.04 8.93
N MET A 147 19.62 -13.16 9.46
CA MET A 147 21.08 -13.39 9.51
C MET A 147 21.48 -14.45 10.53
N THR A 148 20.94 -14.39 11.74
CA THR A 148 21.43 -15.23 12.87
C THR A 148 20.75 -16.60 12.92
N VAL A 149 19.46 -16.69 12.59
CA VAL A 149 18.69 -17.94 12.68
C VAL A 149 18.65 -18.66 11.34
N LEU A 150 18.50 -17.93 10.23
CA LEU A 150 18.42 -18.53 8.89
C LEU A 150 19.77 -18.57 8.17
N GLY A 151 20.84 -17.97 8.71
CA GLY A 151 22.18 -17.96 8.13
C GLY A 151 22.28 -17.18 6.81
N LEU A 152 21.37 -16.25 6.56
CA LEU A 152 21.32 -15.49 5.31
C LEU A 152 22.34 -14.34 5.31
N GLY A 153 22.84 -13.99 4.13
CA GLY A 153 23.61 -12.76 3.96
C GLY A 153 22.77 -11.52 4.24
N ASP A 154 23.40 -10.46 4.71
CA ASP A 154 22.76 -9.23 5.19
C ASP A 154 21.70 -8.66 4.26
N LEU A 155 22.05 -8.35 3.01
CA LEU A 155 21.11 -7.80 2.03
C LEU A 155 19.95 -8.77 1.76
N THR A 156 20.23 -10.08 1.63
CA THR A 156 19.20 -11.11 1.41
C THR A 156 18.24 -11.19 2.59
N ALA A 157 18.76 -11.17 3.82
CA ALA A 157 17.97 -11.16 5.05
C ALA A 157 17.07 -9.91 5.11
N THR A 158 17.62 -8.74 4.75
CA THR A 158 16.87 -7.49 4.74
C THR A 158 15.78 -7.49 3.66
N ARG A 159 16.07 -7.94 2.44
CA ARG A 159 15.08 -8.08 1.34
C ARG A 159 13.95 -9.03 1.71
N LEU A 160 14.26 -10.16 2.36
CA LEU A 160 13.26 -11.16 2.73
C LEU A 160 12.21 -10.62 3.73
N THR A 161 12.52 -9.54 4.46
CA THR A 161 11.54 -8.86 5.30
C THR A 161 10.33 -8.35 4.49
N GLY A 162 10.53 -8.03 3.21
CA GLY A 162 9.45 -7.65 2.30
C GLY A 162 8.40 -8.77 2.16
N ALA A 163 8.81 -10.04 2.07
CA ALA A 163 7.85 -11.15 2.06
C ALA A 163 6.99 -11.18 3.33
N VAL A 164 7.58 -10.88 4.50
CA VAL A 164 6.82 -10.80 5.77
C VAL A 164 5.77 -9.68 5.71
N TRP A 165 6.15 -8.50 5.24
CA TRP A 165 5.22 -7.39 5.07
C TRP A 165 4.08 -7.71 4.11
N LEU A 166 4.37 -8.40 2.99
CA LEU A 166 3.34 -8.80 2.02
C LEU A 166 2.38 -9.83 2.63
N VAL A 167 2.90 -10.84 3.33
CA VAL A 167 2.08 -11.83 4.06
C VAL A 167 1.17 -11.15 5.08
N LEU A 168 1.69 -10.20 5.85
CA LEU A 168 0.90 -9.43 6.81
C LEU A 168 -0.19 -8.62 6.11
N ALA A 169 0.14 -7.91 5.03
CA ALA A 169 -0.81 -7.12 4.26
C ALA A 169 -1.99 -7.96 3.73
N LEU A 170 -1.69 -9.10 3.10
CA LEU A 170 -2.71 -10.01 2.54
C LEU A 170 -3.52 -10.69 3.65
N SER A 171 -2.89 -11.06 4.77
CA SER A 171 -3.58 -11.65 5.92
C SER A 171 -4.56 -10.65 6.57
N ILE A 172 -4.16 -9.39 6.72
CA ILE A 172 -5.01 -8.32 7.24
C ILE A 172 -6.16 -8.04 6.28
N LEU A 173 -5.89 -7.98 4.97
CA LEU A 173 -6.92 -7.83 3.94
C LEU A 173 -7.94 -8.98 4.01
N TRP A 174 -7.45 -10.21 4.20
CA TRP A 174 -8.30 -11.39 4.39
C TRP A 174 -9.21 -11.23 5.61
N VAL A 175 -8.64 -10.87 6.77
CA VAL A 175 -9.41 -10.66 8.00
C VAL A 175 -10.45 -9.55 7.82
N ALA A 176 -10.08 -8.42 7.24
CA ALA A 176 -10.99 -7.31 6.95
C ALA A 176 -12.17 -7.76 6.06
N GLY A 177 -11.87 -8.46 4.96
CA GLY A 177 -12.89 -9.00 4.07
C GLY A 177 -13.80 -10.04 4.74
N ARG A 178 -13.26 -10.88 5.64
CA ARG A 178 -14.07 -11.83 6.43
C ARG A 178 -15.03 -11.12 7.38
N ILE A 179 -14.58 -10.05 8.07
CA ILE A 179 -15.44 -9.20 8.91
C ILE A 179 -16.57 -8.58 8.10
N MET A 180 -16.30 -8.24 6.83
CA MET A 180 -17.30 -7.70 5.90
C MET A 180 -18.22 -8.77 5.29
N GLY A 181 -18.00 -10.05 5.60
CA GLY A 181 -18.85 -11.16 5.13
C GLY A 181 -18.48 -11.70 3.75
N LEU A 182 -17.32 -11.35 3.19
CA LEU A 182 -16.87 -11.91 1.91
C LEU A 182 -16.45 -13.38 2.07
N SER A 183 -16.70 -14.17 1.03
CA SER A 183 -16.40 -15.61 1.03
C SER A 183 -14.90 -15.87 0.79
N PRO A 184 -14.34 -16.97 1.33
CA PRO A 184 -12.94 -17.33 1.14
C PRO A 184 -12.47 -17.38 -0.32
N PRO A 185 -13.19 -17.95 -1.29
CA PRO A 185 -12.75 -17.94 -2.68
C PRO A 185 -12.65 -16.55 -3.29
N VAL A 186 -13.53 -15.64 -2.89
CA VAL A 186 -13.51 -14.24 -3.36
C VAL A 186 -12.28 -13.51 -2.82
N LEU A 187 -11.98 -13.69 -1.53
CA LEU A 187 -10.80 -13.10 -0.90
C LEU A 187 -9.49 -13.69 -1.45
N GLY A 188 -9.45 -15.00 -1.67
CA GLY A 188 -8.30 -15.66 -2.27
C GLY A 188 -7.99 -15.13 -3.67
N ALA A 189 -9.02 -14.93 -4.50
CA ALA A 189 -8.85 -14.35 -5.83
C ALA A 189 -8.25 -12.92 -5.74
N GLY A 190 -8.75 -12.08 -4.82
CA GLY A 190 -8.21 -10.74 -4.61
C GLY A 190 -6.78 -10.73 -4.10
N ALA A 191 -6.46 -11.59 -3.12
CA ALA A 191 -5.10 -11.73 -2.59
C ALA A 191 -4.12 -12.19 -3.68
N LEU A 192 -4.54 -13.13 -4.53
CA LEU A 192 -3.74 -13.64 -5.64
C LEU A 192 -3.42 -12.55 -6.66
N LEU A 193 -4.42 -11.72 -7.05
CA LEU A 193 -4.19 -10.59 -7.97
C LEU A 193 -3.16 -9.59 -7.43
N ILE A 194 -3.16 -9.31 -6.13
CA ILE A 194 -2.17 -8.43 -5.51
C ILE A 194 -0.80 -9.09 -5.51
N ALA A 195 -0.71 -10.34 -5.01
CA ALA A 195 0.56 -11.03 -4.81
C ALA A 195 1.32 -11.29 -6.11
N THR A 196 0.59 -11.48 -7.22
CA THR A 196 1.18 -11.80 -8.53
C THR A 196 1.41 -10.58 -9.43
N ALA A 197 1.04 -9.38 -8.98
CA ALA A 197 1.33 -8.18 -9.75
C ALA A 197 2.85 -7.92 -9.81
N PRO A 198 3.42 -7.69 -11.00
CA PRO A 198 4.87 -7.50 -11.16
C PRO A 198 5.43 -6.42 -10.23
N LEU A 199 4.79 -5.26 -10.14
CA LEU A 199 5.23 -4.22 -9.23
C LEU A 199 5.22 -4.68 -7.76
N THR A 200 4.25 -5.50 -7.34
CA THR A 200 4.24 -6.07 -5.99
C THR A 200 5.46 -6.95 -5.78
N ILE A 201 5.77 -7.84 -6.71
CA ILE A 201 6.92 -8.75 -6.60
C ILE A 201 8.22 -7.94 -6.49
N THR A 202 8.45 -7.00 -7.39
CA THR A 202 9.68 -6.18 -7.39
C THR A 202 9.78 -5.31 -6.14
N THR A 203 8.72 -4.65 -5.72
CA THR A 203 8.70 -3.82 -4.51
C THR A 203 9.03 -4.63 -3.27
N TYR A 204 8.41 -5.82 -3.12
CA TYR A 204 8.57 -6.64 -1.91
C TYR A 204 9.82 -7.51 -1.90
N SER A 205 10.60 -7.52 -2.98
CA SER A 205 11.90 -8.19 -3.07
C SER A 205 13.09 -7.25 -2.99
N THR A 206 12.86 -5.95 -2.82
CA THR A 206 13.88 -4.92 -2.65
C THR A 206 13.77 -4.27 -1.26
N VAL A 207 14.86 -3.69 -0.78
CA VAL A 207 14.83 -2.93 0.48
C VAL A 207 14.26 -1.55 0.20
N SER A 208 13.02 -1.31 0.61
CA SER A 208 12.33 -0.03 0.48
C SER A 208 11.20 0.08 1.48
N ASN A 209 10.89 1.29 1.95
CA ASN A 209 9.71 1.53 2.79
C ASN A 209 8.37 1.38 2.01
N ASP A 210 8.42 1.25 0.69
CA ASP A 210 7.25 0.93 -0.14
C ASP A 210 6.61 -0.42 0.23
N VAL A 211 7.35 -1.34 0.86
CA VAL A 211 6.82 -2.64 1.33
C VAL A 211 5.74 -2.49 2.42
N THR A 212 5.64 -1.34 3.08
CA THR A 212 4.59 -1.09 4.08
C THR A 212 3.27 -0.64 3.46
N THR A 213 3.25 -0.22 2.22
CA THR A 213 2.13 0.47 1.57
C THR A 213 0.85 -0.37 1.53
N LEU A 214 0.93 -1.63 1.06
CA LEU A 214 -0.23 -2.54 1.06
C LEU A 214 -0.67 -2.90 2.48
N PHE A 215 0.28 -3.06 3.41
CA PHE A 215 0.00 -3.33 4.82
C PHE A 215 -0.79 -2.17 5.44
N VAL A 216 -0.40 -0.94 5.18
CA VAL A 216 -1.12 0.26 5.64
C VAL A 216 -2.53 0.30 5.05
N GLY A 217 -2.68 0.14 3.74
CA GLY A 217 -3.99 0.13 3.10
C GLY A 217 -4.93 -0.94 3.66
N ALA A 218 -4.42 -2.17 3.84
CA ALA A 218 -5.16 -3.27 4.44
C ALA A 218 -5.52 -3.00 5.91
N SER A 219 -4.60 -2.39 6.68
CA SER A 219 -4.81 -2.04 8.09
C SER A 219 -5.88 -0.95 8.24
N VAL A 220 -5.85 0.09 7.42
CA VAL A 220 -6.88 1.14 7.40
C VAL A 220 -8.26 0.54 7.06
N LEU A 221 -8.31 -0.39 6.11
CA LEU A 221 -9.53 -1.10 5.76
C LEU A 221 -10.06 -1.94 6.93
N LEU A 222 -9.18 -2.66 7.64
CA LEU A 222 -9.53 -3.42 8.83
C LEU A 222 -10.06 -2.51 9.94
N LEU A 223 -9.39 -1.39 10.21
CA LEU A 223 -9.82 -0.40 11.19
C LEU A 223 -11.20 0.16 10.85
N ALA A 224 -11.44 0.49 9.58
CA ALA A 224 -12.75 0.95 9.10
C ALA A 224 -13.84 -0.11 9.32
N ALA A 225 -13.57 -1.37 8.98
CA ALA A 225 -14.50 -2.48 9.21
C ALA A 225 -14.81 -2.69 10.69
N LEU A 226 -13.80 -2.62 11.56
CA LEU A 226 -13.96 -2.74 13.01
C LEU A 226 -14.75 -1.57 13.59
N ALA A 227 -14.46 -0.34 13.15
CA ALA A 227 -15.18 0.85 13.61
C ALA A 227 -16.68 0.84 13.28
N LEU A 228 -17.05 0.19 12.17
CA LEU A 228 -18.44 0.02 11.76
C LEU A 228 -19.14 -1.14 12.48
N LYS A 229 -18.44 -2.26 12.66
CA LYS A 229 -19.05 -3.49 13.22
C LYS A 229 -18.97 -3.59 14.72
N ARG A 230 -18.01 -2.93 15.35
CA ARG A 230 -17.74 -3.00 16.80
C ARG A 230 -17.42 -1.61 17.37
N PRO A 231 -18.31 -0.62 17.23
CA PRO A 231 -18.09 0.70 17.80
C PRO A 231 -18.00 0.58 19.32
N GLY A 232 -16.93 1.09 19.91
CA GLY A 232 -16.71 1.04 21.36
C GLY A 232 -15.80 2.17 21.83
N ARG A 233 -15.73 2.39 23.12
CA ARG A 233 -14.92 3.47 23.76
C ARG A 233 -13.44 3.40 23.39
N TRP A 234 -12.93 2.21 23.09
CA TRP A 234 -11.54 1.99 22.73
C TRP A 234 -11.22 2.32 21.26
N MET A 235 -12.23 2.56 20.44
CA MET A 235 -12.01 2.83 19.01
C MET A 235 -11.26 4.14 18.80
N THR A 236 -11.61 5.19 19.54
CA THR A 236 -10.93 6.50 19.40
C THR A 236 -9.42 6.43 19.67
N PRO A 237 -8.94 5.92 20.83
CA PRO A 237 -7.50 5.81 21.08
C PRO A 237 -6.80 4.85 20.10
N VAL A 238 -7.46 3.76 19.69
CA VAL A 238 -6.91 2.84 18.68
C VAL A 238 -6.72 3.56 17.33
N MET A 239 -7.74 4.31 16.88
CA MET A 239 -7.65 5.09 15.63
C MET A 239 -6.54 6.15 15.70
N LEU A 240 -6.47 6.90 16.80
CA LEU A 240 -5.44 7.93 17.00
C LEU A 240 -4.04 7.31 16.95
N ALA A 241 -3.80 6.26 17.73
CA ALA A 241 -2.51 5.57 17.78
C ALA A 241 -2.16 4.95 16.41
N SER A 242 -3.13 4.35 15.72
CA SER A 242 -2.91 3.80 14.38
C SER A 242 -2.54 4.87 13.38
N GLY A 243 -3.14 6.05 13.43
CA GLY A 243 -2.77 7.18 12.58
C GLY A 243 -1.29 7.59 12.77
N VAL A 244 -0.84 7.71 14.03
CA VAL A 244 0.57 8.02 14.34
C VAL A 244 1.50 6.93 13.81
N VAL A 245 1.17 5.66 14.04
CA VAL A 245 1.98 4.51 13.57
C VAL A 245 2.06 4.48 12.05
N ILE A 246 0.95 4.71 11.34
CA ILE A 246 0.91 4.75 9.87
C ILE A 246 1.84 5.86 9.35
N ALA A 247 1.76 7.06 9.91
CA ALA A 247 2.64 8.17 9.55
C ALA A 247 4.12 7.87 9.80
N SER A 248 4.45 6.98 10.76
CA SER A 248 5.83 6.58 11.04
C SER A 248 6.44 5.64 10.00
N PHE A 249 5.63 5.00 9.13
CA PHE A 249 6.15 4.16 8.05
C PHE A 249 6.48 4.97 6.80
N LYS A 250 5.52 5.73 6.29
CA LYS A 250 5.68 6.55 5.10
C LYS A 250 4.58 7.62 5.02
N LEU A 251 4.94 8.87 4.75
CA LEU A 251 3.95 9.96 4.74
C LEU A 251 2.93 9.83 3.60
N SER A 252 3.33 9.34 2.43
CA SER A 252 2.40 9.10 1.32
C SER A 252 1.34 8.04 1.61
N ASP A 253 1.58 7.17 2.60
CA ASP A 253 0.65 6.12 3.03
C ASP A 253 -0.54 6.68 3.84
N LEU A 254 -0.58 7.98 4.09
CA LEU A 254 -1.74 8.65 4.69
C LEU A 254 -2.93 8.77 3.72
N LEU A 255 -2.75 8.52 2.43
CA LEU A 255 -3.84 8.61 1.44
C LEU A 255 -5.06 7.75 1.79
N PRO A 256 -4.96 6.45 2.11
CA PRO A 256 -6.10 5.64 2.55
C PRO A 256 -6.72 6.13 3.87
N VAL A 257 -5.93 6.74 4.77
CA VAL A 257 -6.43 7.34 6.01
C VAL A 257 -7.39 8.49 5.71
N VAL A 258 -6.96 9.41 4.85
CA VAL A 258 -7.79 10.55 4.41
C VAL A 258 -9.05 10.05 3.70
N LEU A 259 -8.90 9.07 2.82
CA LEU A 259 -10.00 8.51 2.04
C LEU A 259 -11.10 7.91 2.94
N VAL A 260 -10.73 7.09 3.92
CA VAL A 260 -11.68 6.50 4.88
C VAL A 260 -12.36 7.59 5.72
N ALA A 261 -11.61 8.59 6.16
CA ALA A 261 -12.17 9.69 6.94
C ALA A 261 -13.17 10.52 6.13
N VAL A 262 -12.84 10.82 4.86
CA VAL A 262 -13.74 11.55 3.93
C VAL A 262 -15.00 10.73 3.64
N LEU A 263 -14.88 9.42 3.42
CA LEU A 263 -16.04 8.54 3.23
C LEU A 263 -16.99 8.60 4.42
N PHE A 264 -16.47 8.45 5.63
CA PHE A 264 -17.31 8.45 6.83
C PHE A 264 -17.85 9.83 7.18
N LEU A 265 -17.10 10.90 6.90
CA LEU A 265 -17.59 12.26 7.04
C LEU A 265 -18.74 12.52 6.06
N GLY A 266 -18.57 12.14 4.79
CA GLY A 266 -19.61 12.21 3.79
C GLY A 266 -20.86 11.40 4.18
N ALA A 267 -20.68 10.18 4.69
CA ALA A 267 -21.79 9.37 5.21
C ALA A 267 -22.50 10.03 6.38
N ALA A 268 -21.77 10.67 7.28
CA ALA A 268 -22.35 11.36 8.44
C ALA A 268 -23.12 12.62 8.07
N LEU A 269 -22.64 13.42 7.12
CA LEU A 269 -23.22 14.70 6.73
C LEU A 269 -24.35 14.54 5.69
N LEU A 270 -24.13 13.69 4.68
CA LEU A 270 -25.05 13.54 3.55
C LEU A 270 -26.11 12.46 3.80
N ARG A 271 -25.94 11.65 4.85
CA ARG A 271 -26.87 10.57 5.26
C ARG A 271 -27.32 9.66 4.10
N PRO A 272 -26.41 9.28 3.18
CA PRO A 272 -26.81 8.36 2.14
C PRO A 272 -27.24 7.03 2.78
N SER A 273 -28.23 6.38 2.20
CA SER A 273 -28.63 5.03 2.60
C SER A 273 -27.56 4.03 2.14
N MET A 274 -26.43 3.97 2.86
CA MET A 274 -25.37 3.00 2.59
C MET A 274 -25.68 1.71 3.34
N ALA A 275 -25.75 0.61 2.62
CA ALA A 275 -25.92 -0.70 3.27
C ALA A 275 -24.73 -0.98 4.20
N GLY A 276 -25.04 -1.34 5.44
CA GLY A 276 -24.02 -1.68 6.45
C GLY A 276 -23.47 -0.50 7.27
N ILE A 277 -23.93 0.72 7.03
CA ILE A 277 -23.63 1.89 7.87
C ILE A 277 -24.91 2.32 8.62
N GLU A 278 -24.82 2.39 9.92
CA GLU A 278 -25.88 3.03 10.72
C GLU A 278 -25.88 4.54 10.47
N PRO A 279 -27.06 5.15 10.28
CA PRO A 279 -27.15 6.58 10.07
C PRO A 279 -26.57 7.36 11.25
N ALA A 280 -25.88 8.45 10.97
CA ALA A 280 -25.40 9.35 12.02
C ALA A 280 -26.58 10.04 12.73
N PRO A 281 -26.45 10.40 14.01
CA PRO A 281 -27.45 11.20 14.72
C PRO A 281 -27.72 12.55 14.03
N ASP A 282 -28.87 13.14 14.31
CA ASP A 282 -29.27 14.40 13.70
C ASP A 282 -28.36 15.58 14.09
N GLY A 283 -28.21 16.51 13.15
CA GLY A 283 -27.43 17.73 13.31
C GLY A 283 -25.91 17.54 13.13
N VAL A 284 -25.22 18.65 12.91
CA VAL A 284 -23.76 18.67 12.63
C VAL A 284 -22.97 18.08 13.79
N VAL A 285 -23.34 18.41 15.03
CA VAL A 285 -22.67 17.91 16.24
C VAL A 285 -22.84 16.39 16.36
N GLY A 286 -24.04 15.84 16.08
CA GLY A 286 -24.30 14.41 16.04
C GLY A 286 -23.45 13.70 14.99
N ALA A 287 -23.39 14.26 13.77
CA ALA A 287 -22.57 13.77 12.67
C ALA A 287 -21.09 13.75 13.03
N LEU A 288 -20.54 14.82 13.63
CA LEU A 288 -19.15 14.89 14.05
C LEU A 288 -18.83 13.92 15.19
N ARG A 289 -19.71 13.76 16.17
CA ARG A 289 -19.56 12.77 17.25
C ARG A 289 -19.55 11.33 16.70
N TRP A 290 -20.35 11.05 15.69
CA TRP A 290 -20.39 9.76 15.01
C TRP A 290 -19.11 9.52 14.19
N TRP A 291 -18.65 10.53 13.46
CA TRP A 291 -17.48 10.46 12.59
C TRP A 291 -16.16 10.33 13.37
N TRP A 292 -16.04 11.05 14.50
CA TRP A 292 -14.79 11.13 15.25
C TRP A 292 -14.13 9.78 15.55
N PRO A 293 -14.81 8.78 16.19
CA PRO A 293 -14.21 7.48 16.49
C PRO A 293 -14.02 6.59 15.27
N ARG A 294 -14.55 6.95 14.10
CA ARG A 294 -14.51 6.13 12.88
C ARG A 294 -13.50 6.59 11.84
N GLY A 295 -13.16 7.86 11.82
CA GLY A 295 -12.25 8.44 10.83
C GLY A 295 -11.49 9.65 11.34
N GLY A 296 -12.13 10.54 12.13
CA GLY A 296 -11.53 11.78 12.58
C GLY A 296 -10.27 11.58 13.43
N ALA A 297 -10.33 10.70 14.41
CA ALA A 297 -9.18 10.37 15.27
C ALA A 297 -8.00 9.77 14.47
N LEU A 298 -8.28 8.97 13.44
CA LEU A 298 -7.25 8.38 12.58
C LEU A 298 -6.49 9.46 11.81
N VAL A 299 -7.21 10.44 11.23
CA VAL A 299 -6.59 11.58 10.54
C VAL A 299 -5.76 12.42 11.49
N VAL A 300 -6.32 12.76 12.67
CA VAL A 300 -5.57 13.57 13.66
C VAL A 300 -4.30 12.85 14.09
N GLY A 301 -4.37 11.54 14.34
CA GLY A 301 -3.17 10.73 14.62
C GLY A 301 -2.16 10.78 13.48
N GLY A 302 -2.61 10.63 12.22
CA GLY A 302 -1.75 10.73 11.04
C GLY A 302 -1.08 12.11 10.91
N VAL A 303 -1.85 13.19 11.10
CA VAL A 303 -1.31 14.55 11.06
C VAL A 303 -0.30 14.79 12.18
N VAL A 304 -0.62 14.36 13.41
CA VAL A 304 0.32 14.49 14.55
C VAL A 304 1.62 13.75 14.27
N GLY A 305 1.53 12.50 13.78
CA GLY A 305 2.72 11.71 13.44
C GLY A 305 3.54 12.35 12.31
N ALA A 306 2.88 12.83 11.26
CA ALA A 306 3.53 13.48 10.13
C ALA A 306 4.24 14.78 10.55
N VAL A 307 3.55 15.64 11.30
CA VAL A 307 4.12 16.91 11.79
C VAL A 307 5.30 16.64 12.73
N ALA A 308 5.14 15.69 13.67
CA ALA A 308 6.21 15.31 14.58
C ALA A 308 7.45 14.84 13.83
N TRP A 309 7.25 14.01 12.76
CA TRP A 309 8.36 13.56 11.94
C TRP A 309 9.04 14.71 11.18
N VAL A 310 8.28 15.54 10.46
CA VAL A 310 8.85 16.66 9.69
C VAL A 310 9.62 17.64 10.58
N VAL A 311 9.12 17.90 11.80
CA VAL A 311 9.85 18.75 12.77
C VAL A 311 11.15 18.09 13.22
N LEU A 312 11.10 16.78 13.54
CA LEU A 312 12.28 16.04 13.98
C LEU A 312 13.33 15.96 12.86
N GLU A 313 12.91 15.60 11.65
CA GLU A 313 13.80 15.47 10.48
C GLU A 313 14.53 16.78 10.20
N ARG A 314 13.81 17.91 10.15
CA ARG A 314 14.40 19.23 9.97
C ARG A 314 15.37 19.62 11.08
N HIS A 315 15.07 19.23 12.33
CA HIS A 315 15.97 19.49 13.46
C HIS A 315 17.26 18.65 13.38
N LEU A 316 17.19 17.45 12.83
CA LEU A 316 18.32 16.54 12.69
C LEU A 316 19.13 16.78 11.41
N ALA A 317 18.58 17.45 10.41
CA ALA A 317 19.22 17.70 9.13
C ALA A 317 20.54 18.47 9.28
N ILE A 318 21.57 18.04 8.58
CA ILE A 318 22.90 18.69 8.52
C ILE A 318 22.92 19.73 7.39
N ILE A 319 22.23 19.40 6.29
CA ILE A 319 22.09 20.23 5.09
C ILE A 319 20.61 20.37 4.81
N ASP A 320 20.17 21.56 4.37
CA ASP A 320 18.80 21.73 3.90
C ASP A 320 18.55 20.75 2.72
N PRO A 321 17.44 20.03 2.72
CA PRO A 321 17.09 19.12 1.62
C PRO A 321 17.18 19.78 0.23
N LYS A 322 16.88 21.07 0.11
CA LYS A 322 16.97 21.83 -1.15
C LYS A 322 18.40 21.98 -1.66
N ASP A 323 19.39 21.93 -0.78
CA ASP A 323 20.80 22.10 -1.11
C ASP A 323 21.51 20.78 -1.37
N LEU A 324 20.82 19.64 -1.21
CA LEU A 324 21.41 18.33 -1.46
C LEU A 324 21.73 18.13 -2.95
N PRO A 325 23.01 17.83 -3.31
CA PRO A 325 23.40 17.61 -4.69
C PRO A 325 22.65 16.49 -5.38
N SER A 326 22.24 15.46 -4.62
CA SER A 326 21.49 14.30 -5.14
C SER A 326 20.15 14.68 -5.79
N PHE A 327 19.50 15.73 -5.31
CA PHE A 327 18.26 16.23 -5.89
C PHE A 327 18.49 17.22 -7.06
N GLY A 328 19.71 17.73 -7.24
CA GLY A 328 20.05 18.67 -8.30
C GLY A 328 19.80 18.14 -9.72
N VAL A 329 19.93 16.83 -9.93
CA VAL A 329 19.65 16.17 -11.19
C VAL A 329 18.16 16.15 -11.55
N LEU A 330 17.27 16.20 -10.53
CA LEU A 330 15.82 16.18 -10.69
C LEU A 330 15.19 17.56 -10.90
N ARG A 331 15.99 18.65 -10.73
CA ARG A 331 15.52 20.04 -10.82
C ARG A 331 15.37 20.59 -12.24
N THR A 332 15.40 19.76 -13.27
CA THR A 332 15.70 20.21 -14.65
C THR A 332 14.48 20.68 -15.46
N LYS A 333 13.25 20.59 -14.96
CA LYS A 333 12.07 20.96 -15.75
C LYS A 333 11.13 21.90 -15.01
N PRO A 334 10.59 22.93 -15.69
CA PRO A 334 9.54 23.75 -15.09
C PRO A 334 8.29 22.90 -14.82
N VAL A 335 7.72 23.05 -13.64
CA VAL A 335 6.46 22.39 -13.30
C VAL A 335 5.35 23.00 -14.14
N THR A 336 4.76 22.21 -15.01
CA THR A 336 3.63 22.60 -15.85
C THR A 336 2.37 21.85 -15.43
N LEU A 337 1.19 22.48 -15.64
CA LEU A 337 -0.07 21.79 -15.40
C LEU A 337 -0.16 20.46 -16.17
N ALA A 338 0.37 20.41 -17.40
CA ALA A 338 0.39 19.20 -18.22
C ALA A 338 1.23 18.09 -17.54
N LEU A 339 2.37 18.42 -16.92
CA LEU A 339 3.19 17.47 -16.18
C LEU A 339 2.47 16.95 -14.96
N ILE A 340 1.91 17.85 -14.13
CA ILE A 340 1.13 17.47 -12.93
C ILE A 340 -0.03 16.55 -13.32
N MET A 341 -0.78 16.88 -14.37
CA MET A 341 -1.89 16.05 -14.87
C MET A 341 -1.40 14.67 -15.33
N LYS A 342 -0.30 14.61 -16.08
CA LYS A 342 0.30 13.35 -16.54
C LYS A 342 0.70 12.47 -15.36
N GLU A 343 1.43 13.00 -14.41
CA GLU A 343 1.90 12.26 -13.23
C GLU A 343 0.72 11.80 -12.36
N SER A 344 -0.31 12.64 -12.22
CA SER A 344 -1.54 12.28 -11.49
C SER A 344 -2.31 11.14 -12.17
N LEU A 345 -2.33 11.11 -13.50
CA LEU A 345 -2.92 10.01 -14.26
C LEU A 345 -2.13 8.70 -14.08
N LEU A 346 -0.80 8.76 -13.89
CA LEU A 346 0.00 7.57 -13.60
C LEU A 346 -0.39 6.92 -12.27
N MET A 347 -0.81 7.68 -11.27
CA MET A 347 -1.31 7.12 -10.01
C MET A 347 -2.60 6.30 -10.16
N LEU A 348 -3.38 6.51 -11.23
CA LEU A 348 -4.52 5.63 -11.57
C LEU A 348 -4.08 4.24 -12.03
N GLN A 349 -2.79 4.03 -12.21
CA GLN A 349 -2.20 2.73 -12.54
C GLN A 349 -1.31 2.25 -11.39
N PRO A 350 -1.87 1.94 -10.20
CA PRO A 350 -1.10 1.72 -8.98
C PRO A 350 -0.23 0.46 -8.99
N LEU A 351 -0.35 -0.38 -10.01
CA LEU A 351 0.46 -1.59 -10.20
C LEU A 351 1.42 -1.52 -11.39
N THR A 352 1.53 -0.35 -12.06
CA THR A 352 2.42 -0.17 -13.23
C THR A 352 3.64 0.69 -12.94
N GLY A 353 3.73 1.29 -11.77
CA GLY A 353 4.71 2.32 -11.46
C GLY A 353 6.15 1.95 -11.80
N SER A 354 6.93 2.93 -12.20
CA SER A 354 8.37 2.86 -12.45
C SER A 354 8.85 1.93 -13.58
N TYR A 355 7.96 1.32 -14.36
CA TYR A 355 8.37 0.52 -15.52
C TYR A 355 9.19 1.32 -16.54
N ASP A 356 8.98 2.63 -16.67
CA ASP A 356 9.80 3.46 -17.54
C ASP A 356 11.25 3.56 -17.05
N VAL A 357 11.46 3.60 -15.73
CA VAL A 357 12.80 3.54 -15.13
C VAL A 357 13.38 2.15 -15.30
N PHE A 358 12.58 1.09 -15.16
CA PHE A 358 13.02 -0.29 -15.36
C PHE A 358 13.20 -0.69 -16.83
N ARG A 359 12.46 -0.06 -17.76
CA ARG A 359 12.65 -0.25 -19.20
C ARG A 359 13.93 0.35 -19.73
N THR A 360 14.35 1.50 -19.18
CA THR A 360 15.62 2.13 -19.55
C THR A 360 16.81 1.46 -18.86
N THR A 361 16.55 0.63 -17.88
CA THR A 361 17.53 -0.08 -17.08
C THR A 361 17.27 -1.58 -17.25
N ASP A 362 17.80 -2.16 -18.30
CA ASP A 362 17.70 -3.61 -18.63
C ASP A 362 18.09 -4.58 -17.49
N GLY A 363 18.18 -4.08 -16.27
CA GLY A 363 18.77 -4.75 -15.14
C GLY A 363 17.84 -5.27 -14.06
N LEU A 364 16.58 -4.85 -13.99
CA LEU A 364 15.65 -5.40 -13.00
C LEU A 364 14.77 -6.51 -13.57
N VAL A 365 14.60 -6.50 -14.85
CA VAL A 365 14.06 -7.63 -15.60
C VAL A 365 15.27 -8.43 -16.04
N SER A 366 15.81 -9.23 -15.12
CA SER A 366 16.95 -10.10 -15.37
C SER A 366 16.80 -10.80 -16.71
N ARG A 367 17.87 -10.89 -17.48
CA ARG A 367 18.07 -11.85 -18.58
C ARG A 367 16.87 -12.17 -19.49
N SER A 368 15.67 -11.68 -19.17
CA SER A 368 14.49 -11.93 -19.95
C SER A 368 14.54 -11.18 -21.27
N SER A 369 14.16 -11.87 -22.32
CA SER A 369 14.01 -11.31 -23.66
C SER A 369 13.14 -10.05 -23.63
N ALA A 370 13.32 -9.13 -24.59
CA ALA A 370 12.43 -7.97 -24.75
C ALA A 370 10.94 -8.33 -24.78
N LEU A 371 10.61 -9.57 -25.13
CA LEU A 371 9.26 -10.12 -25.08
C LEU A 371 8.77 -10.27 -23.64
N ALA A 372 9.58 -10.79 -22.72
CA ALA A 372 9.19 -10.98 -21.32
C ALA A 372 8.94 -9.64 -20.63
N SER A 373 9.82 -8.65 -20.80
CA SER A 373 9.64 -7.30 -20.23
C SER A 373 8.38 -6.60 -20.77
N ASN A 374 8.04 -6.80 -22.04
CA ASN A 374 6.81 -6.26 -22.61
C ASN A 374 5.57 -6.95 -22.06
N LEU A 375 5.61 -8.28 -21.85
CA LEU A 375 4.49 -9.02 -21.26
C LEU A 375 4.26 -8.65 -19.79
N GLU A 376 5.31 -8.45 -19.01
CA GLU A 376 5.20 -7.95 -17.65
C GLU A 376 4.55 -6.55 -17.59
N ALA A 377 4.96 -5.63 -18.45
CA ALA A 377 4.38 -4.31 -18.57
C ALA A 377 2.90 -4.37 -18.95
N VAL A 378 2.55 -5.23 -19.92
CA VAL A 378 1.15 -5.47 -20.30
C VAL A 378 0.36 -6.06 -19.13
N MET A 379 0.91 -7.04 -18.41
CA MET A 379 0.27 -7.66 -17.26
C MET A 379 0.02 -6.65 -16.14
N ALA A 380 1.00 -5.82 -15.79
CA ALA A 380 0.86 -4.77 -14.78
C ALA A 380 -0.21 -3.73 -15.18
N THR A 381 -0.22 -3.35 -16.46
CA THR A 381 -1.21 -2.42 -17.02
C THR A 381 -2.62 -3.03 -16.96
N VAL A 382 -2.79 -4.27 -17.40
CA VAL A 382 -4.08 -4.97 -17.35
C VAL A 382 -4.58 -5.08 -15.91
N LEU A 383 -3.73 -5.48 -14.97
CA LEU A 383 -4.11 -5.57 -13.55
C LEU A 383 -4.52 -4.21 -12.99
N SER A 384 -3.81 -3.13 -13.30
CA SER A 384 -4.18 -1.78 -12.87
C SER A 384 -5.55 -1.37 -13.41
N TYR A 385 -5.83 -1.61 -14.70
CA TYR A 385 -7.14 -1.29 -15.27
C TYR A 385 -8.26 -2.18 -14.71
N VAL A 386 -7.97 -3.44 -14.39
CA VAL A 386 -8.92 -4.32 -13.70
C VAL A 386 -9.29 -3.75 -12.32
N LEU A 387 -8.32 -3.18 -11.58
CA LEU A 387 -8.58 -2.52 -10.30
C LEU A 387 -9.43 -1.25 -10.47
N VAL A 388 -9.08 -0.41 -11.43
CA VAL A 388 -9.87 0.81 -11.76
C VAL A 388 -11.30 0.43 -12.16
N ALA A 389 -11.45 -0.59 -13.01
CA ALA A 389 -12.76 -1.11 -13.39
C ALA A 389 -13.53 -1.64 -12.18
N GLY A 390 -12.86 -2.26 -11.21
CA GLY A 390 -13.43 -2.68 -9.93
C GLY A 390 -13.99 -1.50 -9.12
N GLY A 391 -13.26 -0.39 -9.05
CA GLY A 391 -13.75 0.85 -8.45
C GLY A 391 -15.00 1.38 -9.16
N LEU A 392 -14.98 1.42 -10.50
CA LEU A 392 -16.13 1.85 -11.33
C LEU A 392 -17.31 0.88 -11.28
N ALA A 393 -17.06 -0.42 -11.10
CA ALA A 393 -18.12 -1.43 -10.99
C ALA A 393 -19.10 -1.13 -9.84
N ALA A 394 -18.65 -0.39 -8.83
CA ALA A 394 -19.49 0.10 -7.75
C ALA A 394 -20.69 0.93 -8.24
N LEU A 395 -20.57 1.59 -9.40
CA LEU A 395 -21.67 2.37 -10.00
C LEU A 395 -22.83 1.47 -10.46
N PHE A 396 -22.53 0.22 -10.83
CA PHE A 396 -23.51 -0.73 -11.38
C PHE A 396 -24.06 -1.71 -10.33
N VAL A 397 -23.54 -1.64 -9.08
CA VAL A 397 -24.06 -2.47 -7.99
C VAL A 397 -25.37 -1.88 -7.47
N ARG A 398 -26.46 -2.67 -7.51
CA ARG A 398 -27.80 -2.23 -7.09
C ARG A 398 -27.89 -1.90 -5.59
N ARG A 399 -27.19 -2.67 -4.73
CA ARG A 399 -27.06 -2.40 -3.30
C ARG A 399 -25.60 -2.09 -3.01
N ARG A 400 -25.30 -0.82 -2.81
CA ARG A 400 -23.93 -0.36 -2.53
C ARG A 400 -23.68 -0.43 -1.04
N GLU A 401 -22.76 -1.27 -0.64
CA GLU A 401 -22.19 -1.24 0.69
C GLU A 401 -21.07 -0.18 0.76
N TRP A 402 -20.66 0.20 1.95
CA TRP A 402 -19.67 1.24 2.17
C TRP A 402 -18.33 1.00 1.43
N PHE A 403 -17.91 -0.25 1.29
CA PHE A 403 -16.68 -0.58 0.57
C PHE A 403 -16.79 -0.39 -0.96
N HIS A 404 -17.97 -0.43 -1.54
CA HIS A 404 -18.18 -0.05 -2.93
C HIS A 404 -17.97 1.47 -3.12
N TRP A 405 -18.49 2.27 -2.19
CA TRP A 405 -18.26 3.71 -2.18
C TRP A 405 -16.78 4.04 -1.97
N MET A 406 -16.09 3.28 -1.11
CA MET A 406 -14.66 3.43 -0.90
C MET A 406 -13.88 3.16 -2.19
N GLY A 407 -14.18 2.06 -2.90
CA GLY A 407 -13.54 1.76 -4.19
C GLY A 407 -13.77 2.86 -5.22
N LEU A 408 -14.98 3.44 -5.29
CA LEU A 408 -15.27 4.55 -6.18
C LEU A 408 -14.48 5.81 -5.81
N LEU A 409 -14.38 6.13 -4.51
CA LEU A 409 -13.63 7.29 -4.02
C LEU A 409 -12.11 7.13 -4.16
N CYS A 410 -11.59 5.91 -4.28
CA CYS A 410 -10.18 5.69 -4.57
C CYS A 410 -9.74 6.36 -5.88
N LEU A 411 -10.60 6.44 -6.88
CA LEU A 411 -10.23 6.99 -8.19
C LEU A 411 -9.92 8.49 -8.13
N PRO A 412 -10.82 9.37 -7.63
CA PRO A 412 -10.47 10.76 -7.45
C PRO A 412 -9.37 10.96 -6.40
N ALA A 413 -9.27 10.09 -5.38
CA ALA A 413 -8.22 10.17 -4.37
C ALA A 413 -6.83 9.89 -4.96
N LEU A 414 -6.69 8.92 -5.85
CA LEU A 414 -5.45 8.66 -6.58
C LEU A 414 -5.05 9.87 -7.42
N PHE A 415 -5.99 10.41 -8.20
CA PHE A 415 -5.73 11.55 -9.05
C PHE A 415 -5.33 12.80 -8.24
N LEU A 416 -6.12 13.17 -7.23
CA LEU A 416 -5.84 14.32 -6.36
C LEU A 416 -4.60 14.09 -5.47
N GLY A 417 -4.38 12.85 -5.05
CA GLY A 417 -3.19 12.45 -4.29
C GLY A 417 -1.92 12.61 -5.11
N GLY A 418 -1.96 12.33 -6.42
CA GLY A 418 -0.86 12.60 -7.34
C GLY A 418 -0.50 14.08 -7.43
N ILE A 419 -1.54 14.94 -7.56
CA ILE A 419 -1.35 16.40 -7.54
C ILE A 419 -0.72 16.84 -6.20
N ALA A 420 -1.32 16.42 -5.09
CA ALA A 420 -0.86 16.83 -3.76
C ALA A 420 0.57 16.38 -3.47
N LEU A 421 0.94 15.16 -3.88
CA LEU A 421 2.29 14.63 -3.72
C LEU A 421 3.29 15.38 -4.60
N GLY A 422 2.96 15.60 -5.88
CA GLY A 422 3.81 16.35 -6.80
C GLY A 422 4.09 17.78 -6.32
N GLU A 423 3.05 18.49 -5.90
CA GLU A 423 3.18 19.84 -5.33
C GLU A 423 3.99 19.82 -4.01
N SER A 424 3.77 18.81 -3.15
CA SER A 424 4.54 18.66 -1.91
C SER A 424 6.03 18.49 -2.17
N LEU A 425 6.41 17.66 -3.15
CA LEU A 425 7.80 17.44 -3.55
C LEU A 425 8.41 18.72 -4.13
N HIS A 426 7.67 19.43 -4.97
CA HIS A 426 8.11 20.69 -5.53
C HIS A 426 8.34 21.77 -4.45
N LEU A 427 7.36 21.95 -3.58
CA LEU A 427 7.46 22.97 -2.51
C LEU A 427 8.53 22.65 -1.46
N THR A 428 8.75 21.37 -1.17
CA THR A 428 9.66 20.95 -0.10
C THR A 428 11.10 20.82 -0.60
N TYR A 429 11.31 20.26 -1.78
CA TYR A 429 12.64 19.89 -2.28
C TYR A 429 13.05 20.60 -3.58
N ASP A 430 12.16 21.39 -4.16
CA ASP A 430 12.36 22.08 -5.45
C ASP A 430 12.72 21.07 -6.58
N ILE A 431 12.10 19.90 -6.57
CA ILE A 431 12.30 18.85 -7.57
C ILE A 431 11.11 18.74 -8.50
N ASP A 432 11.35 18.28 -9.72
CA ASP A 432 10.32 17.92 -10.68
C ASP A 432 9.41 16.82 -10.06
N PRO A 433 8.08 17.01 -10.02
CA PRO A 433 7.17 16.04 -9.44
C PRO A 433 7.09 14.77 -10.29
N SER A 434 8.08 13.93 -10.18
CA SER A 434 8.06 12.59 -10.75
C SER A 434 7.26 11.65 -9.84
N VAL A 435 5.94 11.69 -9.98
CA VAL A 435 5.04 10.83 -9.22
C VAL A 435 4.85 9.51 -9.94
N SER A 436 5.35 8.44 -9.34
CA SER A 436 5.17 7.08 -9.84
C SER A 436 3.83 6.48 -9.41
N GLY A 437 3.24 5.62 -10.24
CA GLY A 437 2.03 4.86 -9.90
C GLY A 437 2.15 4.06 -8.58
N ARG A 438 3.37 3.64 -8.20
CA ARG A 438 3.65 2.92 -6.93
C ARG A 438 3.15 3.66 -5.68
N TYR A 439 3.10 4.99 -5.69
CA TYR A 439 2.53 5.75 -4.57
C TYR A 439 1.03 5.55 -4.40
N GLY A 440 0.35 5.02 -5.43
CA GLY A 440 -1.04 4.59 -5.37
C GLY A 440 -1.24 3.20 -4.74
N MET A 441 -0.19 2.43 -4.47
CA MET A 441 -0.32 1.07 -3.92
C MET A 441 -1.06 1.02 -2.58
N ALA A 442 -1.01 2.08 -1.77
CA ALA A 442 -1.71 2.14 -0.48
C ALA A 442 -3.24 1.98 -0.60
N VAL A 443 -3.83 2.32 -1.73
CA VAL A 443 -5.28 2.15 -1.96
C VAL A 443 -5.63 0.86 -2.71
N VAL A 444 -4.65 0.08 -3.16
CA VAL A 444 -4.89 -1.20 -3.86
C VAL A 444 -5.74 -2.18 -3.04
N PRO A 445 -5.52 -2.39 -1.72
CA PRO A 445 -6.38 -3.24 -0.91
C PRO A 445 -7.86 -2.82 -0.95
N LEU A 446 -8.13 -1.52 -1.00
CA LEU A 446 -9.48 -0.95 -1.05
C LEU A 446 -10.12 -1.20 -2.43
N LEU A 447 -9.37 -0.99 -3.50
CA LEU A 447 -9.82 -1.25 -4.88
C LEU A 447 -10.08 -2.73 -5.12
N VAL A 448 -9.16 -3.60 -4.68
CA VAL A 448 -9.32 -5.06 -4.79
C VAL A 448 -10.55 -5.52 -4.05
N LEU A 449 -10.79 -5.00 -2.83
CA LEU A 449 -11.98 -5.38 -2.09
C LEU A 449 -13.26 -4.96 -2.81
N ALA A 450 -13.33 -3.75 -3.34
CA ALA A 450 -14.45 -3.28 -4.13
C ALA A 450 -14.66 -4.13 -5.39
N LEU A 451 -13.58 -4.49 -6.08
CA LEU A 451 -13.59 -5.37 -7.25
C LEU A 451 -14.20 -6.73 -6.88
N VAL A 452 -13.60 -7.44 -5.94
CA VAL A 452 -14.00 -8.82 -5.61
C VAL A 452 -15.39 -8.87 -4.97
N ALA A 453 -15.80 -7.86 -4.23
CA ALA A 453 -17.16 -7.72 -3.71
C ALA A 453 -18.20 -7.46 -4.80
N SER A 454 -17.79 -6.87 -5.92
CA SER A 454 -18.66 -6.63 -7.09
C SER A 454 -18.78 -7.86 -7.98
N VAL A 455 -17.89 -8.84 -7.84
CA VAL A 455 -17.92 -10.10 -8.62
C VAL A 455 -19.14 -10.92 -8.22
N ARG A 456 -20.08 -11.04 -9.14
CA ARG A 456 -21.31 -11.82 -8.97
C ARG A 456 -21.33 -13.03 -9.91
N GLY A 457 -21.62 -14.19 -9.34
CA GLY A 457 -21.72 -15.44 -10.07
C GLY A 457 -20.40 -16.21 -10.16
N ALA A 458 -20.56 -17.55 -10.32
CA ALA A 458 -19.45 -18.49 -10.33
C ALA A 458 -18.49 -18.27 -11.50
N TRP A 459 -19.03 -17.86 -12.64
CA TRP A 459 -18.22 -17.66 -13.85
C TRP A 459 -17.26 -16.49 -13.69
N ALA A 460 -17.75 -15.31 -13.26
CA ALA A 460 -16.90 -14.16 -13.02
C ALA A 460 -15.79 -14.43 -12.00
N LEU A 461 -16.12 -15.16 -10.91
CA LEU A 461 -15.12 -15.57 -9.92
C LEU A 461 -14.08 -16.51 -10.53
N ARG A 462 -14.48 -17.46 -11.39
CA ARG A 462 -13.53 -18.33 -12.11
C ARG A 462 -12.60 -17.52 -13.00
N CYS A 463 -13.10 -16.50 -13.72
CA CYS A 463 -12.26 -15.63 -14.53
C CYS A 463 -11.20 -14.91 -13.70
N VAL A 464 -11.56 -14.38 -12.52
CA VAL A 464 -10.60 -13.74 -11.62
C VAL A 464 -9.54 -14.72 -11.12
N TRP A 465 -9.93 -15.96 -10.77
CA TRP A 465 -8.99 -17.00 -10.38
C TRP A 465 -8.06 -17.41 -11.52
N VAL A 466 -8.60 -17.61 -12.72
CA VAL A 466 -7.80 -17.95 -13.92
C VAL A 466 -6.80 -16.84 -14.22
N LEU A 467 -7.22 -15.57 -14.14
CA LEU A 467 -6.31 -14.44 -14.32
C LEU A 467 -5.18 -14.48 -13.27
N GLY A 468 -5.52 -14.61 -11.98
CA GLY A 468 -4.53 -14.66 -10.92
C GLY A 468 -3.57 -15.85 -11.01
N LEU A 469 -4.05 -17.04 -11.38
CA LEU A 469 -3.20 -18.21 -11.57
C LEU A 469 -2.33 -18.10 -12.83
N ALA A 470 -2.86 -17.51 -13.90
CA ALA A 470 -2.08 -17.25 -15.11
C ALA A 470 -0.97 -16.24 -14.84
N THR A 471 -1.27 -15.15 -14.10
CA THR A 471 -0.24 -14.18 -13.71
C THR A 471 0.82 -14.82 -12.80
N TYR A 472 0.42 -15.70 -11.87
CA TYR A 472 1.35 -16.46 -11.04
C TYR A 472 2.29 -17.33 -11.87
N ALA A 473 1.75 -18.12 -12.81
CA ALA A 473 2.55 -18.98 -13.67
C ALA A 473 3.50 -18.17 -14.58
N LEU A 474 3.01 -17.06 -15.15
CA LEU A 474 3.81 -16.16 -15.98
C LEU A 474 4.93 -15.50 -15.17
N SER A 475 4.65 -15.06 -13.94
CA SER A 475 5.67 -14.49 -13.07
C SER A 475 6.80 -15.48 -12.79
N PHE A 476 6.48 -16.74 -12.50
CA PHE A 476 7.51 -17.78 -12.36
C PHE A 476 8.29 -18.03 -13.66
N TYR A 477 7.61 -18.09 -14.77
CA TYR A 477 8.25 -18.25 -16.08
C TYR A 477 9.25 -17.12 -16.36
N PHE A 478 8.88 -15.86 -16.08
CA PHE A 478 9.77 -14.71 -16.27
C PHE A 478 10.93 -14.66 -15.27
N LEU A 479 10.73 -15.19 -14.05
CA LEU A 479 11.76 -15.20 -13.03
C LEU A 479 12.79 -16.32 -13.26
N LEU A 480 12.40 -17.45 -13.84
CA LEU A 480 13.27 -18.61 -14.04
C LEU A 480 13.85 -18.74 -15.46
N GLY A 481 13.33 -17.99 -16.44
CA GLY A 481 13.80 -17.98 -17.84
C GLY A 481 14.66 -16.80 -18.18
#